data_7b2c2c89345399f67cb23b9d5af14d96
#
_entry.id   7b2c2c89345399f67cb23b9d5af14d96
#
_cell.length_a   1.000
_cell.length_b   1.000
_cell.length_c   1.000
_cell.angle_alpha   90.00
_cell.angle_beta   90.00
_cell.angle_gamma   90.00
#
_symmetry.space_group_name_H-M   'P 1'
#
loop_
_entity.id
_entity.type
_entity.pdbx_description
1 polymer ?
#
loop_
_entity_poly.entity_id
_entity_poly.type
_entity_poly.pdbx_seq_one_letter_code
_entity_poly.pdbx_strand_id
1 'polypeptide(L)'
;MAWAGKMGFANSLEAKDLLMPTISQLIRKPRQPKTYREKSRHLGACPQKRGVCTRVYTTTPKKPNSALRKVAKVRLTNGFEVIGYIPGEGHNLQEHSVVMIRGGRVKDLPGVRYHILRGVLDTQGVKDRKQRRSKYGAKRPK
;
A
#
# COMPACT_ATOMS: atom_id res chain seq x y z
N MET A 1 6.01 -38.12 -22.18
CA MET A 1 5.40 -36.90 -22.69
C MET A 1 3.89 -36.96 -22.69
N ALA A 2 3.26 -37.07 -21.55
CA ALA A 2 1.80 -37.05 -21.47
C ALA A 2 1.35 -36.45 -20.10
N TRP A 3 1.79 -35.25 -19.81
CA TRP A 3 1.48 -34.61 -18.51
C TRP A 3 0.65 -33.32 -18.63
N ALA A 4 0.32 -32.89 -19.86
CA ALA A 4 -0.38 -31.62 -20.06
C ALA A 4 -1.91 -31.73 -20.10
N GLY A 5 -2.49 -32.94 -20.08
CA GLY A 5 -3.92 -33.11 -20.30
C GLY A 5 -4.80 -33.30 -19.07
N LYS A 6 -4.23 -33.42 -17.87
CA LYS A 6 -5.03 -33.73 -16.65
C LYS A 6 -5.27 -32.61 -15.69
N MET A 7 -4.64 -31.43 -15.87
CA MET A 7 -4.82 -30.30 -14.95
C MET A 7 -6.08 -29.46 -15.22
N GLY A 8 -6.63 -29.50 -16.45
CA GLY A 8 -7.77 -28.67 -16.79
C GLY A 8 -9.12 -29.15 -16.26
N PHE A 9 -9.27 -30.46 -16.03
CA PHE A 9 -10.53 -31.01 -15.55
C PHE A 9 -10.73 -30.89 -14.04
N ALA A 10 -9.67 -30.96 -13.26
CA ALA A 10 -9.75 -30.86 -11.82
C ALA A 10 -10.19 -29.44 -11.35
N ASN A 11 -9.74 -28.41 -12.04
CA ASN A 11 -10.06 -27.04 -11.67
C ASN A 11 -11.52 -26.65 -11.95
N SER A 12 -12.15 -27.25 -12.97
CA SER A 12 -13.54 -26.92 -13.29
C SER A 12 -14.54 -27.59 -12.35
N LEU A 13 -14.17 -28.75 -11.81
CA LEU A 13 -15.00 -29.46 -10.83
C LEU A 13 -14.91 -28.78 -9.45
N GLU A 14 -13.71 -28.35 -9.04
CA GLU A 14 -13.52 -27.63 -7.79
C GLU A 14 -14.23 -26.26 -7.78
N ALA A 15 -14.26 -25.57 -8.92
CA ALA A 15 -14.96 -24.30 -9.05
C ALA A 15 -16.48 -24.45 -8.96
N LYS A 16 -17.05 -25.55 -9.48
CA LYS A 16 -18.49 -25.84 -9.37
C LYS A 16 -18.88 -26.22 -7.95
N ASP A 17 -18.04 -26.99 -7.26
CA ASP A 17 -18.28 -27.38 -5.88
C ASP A 17 -18.22 -26.20 -4.90
N LEU A 18 -17.47 -25.14 -5.25
CA LEU A 18 -17.39 -23.93 -4.44
C LEU A 18 -18.62 -23.02 -4.56
N LEU A 19 -19.39 -23.12 -5.67
CA LEU A 19 -20.52 -22.25 -5.91
C LEU A 19 -21.79 -22.67 -5.15
N MET A 20 -22.11 -23.98 -5.13
CA MET A 20 -23.30 -24.50 -4.45
C MET A 20 -23.03 -25.90 -3.89
N PRO A 21 -22.28 -26.01 -2.78
CA PRO A 21 -22.02 -27.31 -2.21
C PRO A 21 -23.28 -27.92 -1.56
N THR A 22 -23.42 -29.24 -1.67
CA THR A 22 -24.49 -29.97 -0.98
C THR A 22 -24.20 -30.10 0.51
N ILE A 23 -25.24 -30.45 1.31
CA ILE A 23 -25.09 -30.65 2.75
C ILE A 23 -24.05 -31.73 3.04
N SER A 24 -24.05 -32.82 2.28
CA SER A 24 -23.08 -33.92 2.43
C SER A 24 -21.64 -33.45 2.19
N GLN A 25 -21.43 -32.58 1.23
CA GLN A 25 -20.11 -32.00 0.96
C GLN A 25 -19.63 -31.10 2.09
N LEU A 26 -20.54 -30.31 2.67
CA LEU A 26 -20.22 -29.44 3.81
C LEU A 26 -19.90 -30.22 5.08
N ILE A 27 -20.52 -31.39 5.30
CA ILE A 27 -20.20 -32.27 6.42
C ILE A 27 -18.78 -32.82 6.29
N ARG A 28 -18.38 -33.22 5.07
CA ARG A 28 -17.03 -33.75 4.82
C ARG A 28 -15.95 -32.67 4.85
N LYS A 29 -16.26 -31.52 4.26
CA LYS A 29 -15.33 -30.37 4.18
C LYS A 29 -16.06 -29.12 4.67
N PRO A 30 -15.95 -28.78 5.95
CA PRO A 30 -16.57 -27.56 6.48
C PRO A 30 -16.01 -26.32 5.80
N ARG A 31 -16.82 -25.28 5.68
CA ARG A 31 -16.38 -24.01 5.13
C ARG A 31 -15.28 -23.42 5.99
N GLN A 32 -14.19 -23.06 5.35
CA GLN A 32 -13.09 -22.37 6.03
C GLN A 32 -13.14 -20.88 5.70
N PRO A 33 -12.97 -20.00 6.70
CA PRO A 33 -12.88 -18.58 6.43
C PRO A 33 -11.65 -18.27 5.62
N LYS A 34 -11.75 -17.25 4.77
CA LYS A 34 -10.59 -16.77 4.01
C LYS A 34 -9.53 -16.24 4.98
N THR A 35 -8.29 -16.66 4.76
CA THR A 35 -7.19 -16.13 5.55
C THR A 35 -6.89 -14.70 5.12
N TYR A 36 -6.72 -13.82 6.11
CA TYR A 36 -6.35 -12.44 5.86
C TYR A 36 -4.89 -12.37 5.41
N ARG A 37 -4.67 -11.75 4.24
CA ARG A 37 -3.32 -11.49 3.74
C ARG A 37 -2.96 -10.04 4.01
N GLU A 38 -1.90 -9.84 4.74
CA GLU A 38 -1.43 -8.50 5.05
C GLU A 38 -0.90 -7.81 3.78
N LYS A 39 -1.44 -6.63 3.48
CA LYS A 39 -1.06 -5.84 2.31
C LYS A 39 0.14 -4.95 2.57
N SER A 40 0.45 -4.67 3.81
CA SER A 40 1.55 -3.78 4.23
C SER A 40 2.60 -4.54 5.03
N ARG A 41 3.20 -5.57 4.42
CA ARG A 41 4.15 -6.47 5.09
C ARG A 41 5.36 -5.77 5.67
N HIS A 42 5.82 -4.73 5.03
CA HIS A 42 7.05 -4.04 5.42
C HIS A 42 6.91 -3.24 6.71
N LEU A 43 5.69 -3.00 7.15
CA LEU A 43 5.45 -2.34 8.44
C LEU A 43 5.64 -3.26 9.65
N GLY A 44 5.68 -4.59 9.45
CA GLY A 44 5.90 -5.54 10.53
C GLY A 44 4.84 -5.47 11.63
N ALA A 45 3.55 -5.41 11.26
CA ALA A 45 2.40 -5.31 12.16
C ALA A 45 2.39 -4.05 13.03
N CYS A 46 3.15 -3.02 12.65
CA CYS A 46 3.13 -1.70 13.29
C CYS A 46 2.20 -0.75 12.51
N PRO A 47 1.53 0.21 13.17
CA PRO A 47 0.70 1.18 12.44
C PRO A 47 1.53 2.14 11.60
N GLN A 48 2.72 2.52 12.05
CA GLN A 48 3.66 3.35 11.31
C GLN A 48 5.08 2.80 11.46
N LYS A 49 5.96 3.23 10.57
CA LYS A 49 7.38 2.85 10.63
C LYS A 49 8.24 4.02 10.18
N ARG A 50 9.35 4.22 10.87
CA ARG A 50 10.32 5.26 10.52
C ARG A 50 11.26 4.76 9.43
N GLY A 51 11.71 5.67 8.57
CA GLY A 51 12.68 5.35 7.54
C GLY A 51 13.42 6.59 7.07
N VAL A 52 14.39 6.39 6.21
CA VAL A 52 15.21 7.45 5.62
C VAL A 52 14.98 7.44 4.12
N CYS A 53 14.75 8.61 3.53
CA CYS A 53 14.59 8.76 2.10
C CYS A 53 15.91 8.47 1.38
N THR A 54 15.92 7.51 0.48
CA THR A 54 17.07 7.23 -0.37
C THR A 54 16.98 7.97 -1.70
N ARG A 55 15.77 8.25 -2.17
CA ARG A 55 15.54 9.00 -3.40
C ARG A 55 14.16 9.64 -3.37
N VAL A 56 14.05 10.88 -3.81
CA VAL A 56 12.77 11.58 -3.96
C VAL A 56 12.61 11.93 -5.43
N TYR A 57 11.47 11.55 -6.02
CA TYR A 57 11.23 11.73 -7.45
C TYR A 57 9.74 11.86 -7.75
N THR A 58 9.43 12.09 -9.01
CA THR A 58 8.04 12.15 -9.48
C THR A 58 7.78 10.97 -10.42
N THR A 59 6.53 10.52 -10.46
CA THR A 59 6.10 9.42 -11.34
C THR A 59 4.74 9.75 -11.93
N THR A 60 4.49 9.19 -13.11
CA THR A 60 3.19 9.34 -13.78
C THR A 60 2.24 8.25 -13.31
N PRO A 61 0.93 8.56 -13.14
CA PRO A 61 -0.05 7.55 -12.78
C PRO A 61 -0.40 6.65 -13.96
N LYS A 62 -1.15 5.58 -13.66
CA LYS A 62 -1.71 4.70 -14.68
C LYS A 62 -2.72 5.44 -15.55
N LYS A 63 -2.89 4.98 -16.80
CA LYS A 63 -4.01 5.42 -17.64
C LYS A 63 -5.34 5.11 -16.94
N PRO A 64 -6.37 5.95 -17.02
CA PRO A 64 -6.48 7.14 -17.87
C PRO A 64 -5.97 8.45 -17.23
N ASN A 65 -5.37 8.38 -16.05
CA ASN A 65 -4.95 9.59 -15.32
C ASN A 65 -3.60 10.10 -15.84
N SER A 66 -3.39 11.40 -15.68
CA SER A 66 -2.14 12.06 -16.04
C SER A 66 -1.81 13.13 -15.02
N ALA A 67 -0.62 13.08 -14.46
CA ALA A 67 -0.09 14.05 -13.50
C ALA A 67 1.37 13.72 -13.20
N LEU A 68 2.02 14.56 -12.41
CA LEU A 68 3.32 14.27 -11.82
C LEU A 68 3.11 14.01 -10.32
N ARG A 69 3.04 12.74 -9.94
CA ARG A 69 2.85 12.33 -8.55
C ARG A 69 4.20 12.28 -7.83
N LYS A 70 4.26 12.88 -6.65
CA LYS A 70 5.49 12.95 -5.85
C LYS A 70 5.59 11.72 -4.98
N VAL A 71 6.69 11.00 -5.12
CA VAL A 71 6.96 9.78 -4.37
C VAL A 71 8.39 9.80 -3.84
N ALA A 72 8.65 9.00 -2.83
CA ALA A 72 9.98 8.84 -2.27
C ALA A 72 10.26 7.36 -2.04
N LYS A 73 11.47 6.96 -2.35
CA LYS A 73 11.96 5.63 -1.99
C LYS A 73 12.56 5.73 -0.60
N VAL A 74 12.03 4.94 0.33
CA VAL A 74 12.37 5.03 1.75
C VAL A 74 12.92 3.70 2.22
N ARG A 75 14.08 3.73 2.89
CA ARG A 75 14.63 2.57 3.60
C ARG A 75 14.12 2.59 5.03
N LEU A 76 13.37 1.58 5.42
CA LEU A 76 12.80 1.46 6.75
C LEU A 76 13.85 0.99 7.77
N THR A 77 13.56 1.18 9.05
CA THR A 77 14.45 0.74 10.15
C THR A 77 14.63 -0.78 10.18
N ASN A 78 13.70 -1.55 9.60
CA ASN A 78 13.82 -3.01 9.49
C ASN A 78 14.61 -3.48 8.25
N GLY A 79 15.18 -2.57 7.48
CA GLY A 79 16.02 -2.88 6.31
C GLY A 79 15.30 -2.97 4.98
N PHE A 80 13.98 -2.95 4.95
CA PHE A 80 13.23 -3.00 3.69
C PHE A 80 13.15 -1.62 3.03
N GLU A 81 13.20 -1.61 1.71
CA GLU A 81 12.98 -0.40 0.92
C GLU A 81 11.57 -0.42 0.33
N VAL A 82 10.85 0.69 0.52
CA VAL A 82 9.49 0.84 0.02
C VAL A 82 9.35 2.17 -0.70
N ILE A 83 8.32 2.26 -1.55
CA ILE A 83 7.97 3.51 -2.21
C ILE A 83 6.75 4.09 -1.50
N GLY A 84 6.89 5.29 -0.96
CA GLY A 84 5.83 6.01 -0.27
C GLY A 84 5.38 7.22 -1.07
N TYR A 85 4.07 7.48 -1.06
CA TYR A 85 3.48 8.65 -1.68
C TYR A 85 3.56 9.84 -0.72
N ILE A 86 3.94 11.01 -1.25
CA ILE A 86 4.00 12.25 -0.49
C ILE A 86 2.70 13.00 -0.71
N PRO A 87 1.78 13.04 0.29
CA PRO A 87 0.49 13.71 0.13
C PRO A 87 0.61 15.23 0.25
N GLY A 88 -0.37 15.93 -0.28
CA GLY A 88 -0.49 17.38 -0.17
C GLY A 88 0.26 18.14 -1.27
N GLU A 89 0.18 19.45 -1.20
CA GLU A 89 0.82 20.36 -2.16
C GLU A 89 2.20 20.78 -1.66
N GLY A 90 3.23 20.45 -2.44
CA GLY A 90 4.61 20.81 -2.12
C GLY A 90 5.18 20.02 -0.95
N HIS A 91 6.47 19.88 -0.93
CA HIS A 91 7.20 19.23 0.15
C HIS A 91 8.63 19.73 0.22
N ASN A 92 9.29 19.48 1.35
CA ASN A 92 10.70 19.80 1.55
C ASN A 92 11.60 18.57 1.64
N LEU A 93 11.09 17.41 1.24
CA LEU A 93 11.84 16.16 1.34
C LEU A 93 12.96 16.12 0.31
N GLN A 94 14.07 15.58 0.74
CA GLN A 94 15.25 15.37 -0.09
C GLN A 94 15.93 14.08 0.36
N GLU A 95 17.00 13.70 -0.31
CA GLU A 95 17.79 12.53 0.06
C GLU A 95 18.28 12.65 1.51
N HIS A 96 18.24 11.55 2.25
CA HIS A 96 18.59 11.45 3.66
C HIS A 96 17.61 12.09 4.65
N SER A 97 16.44 12.58 4.21
CA SER A 97 15.40 13.04 5.12
C SER A 97 14.81 11.84 5.90
N VAL A 98 14.62 12.04 7.20
CA VAL A 98 13.97 11.04 8.05
C VAL A 98 12.46 11.24 7.99
N VAL A 99 11.73 10.19 7.64
CA VAL A 99 10.28 10.24 7.46
C VAL A 99 9.62 9.10 8.20
N MET A 100 8.32 9.24 8.42
CA MET A 100 7.48 8.19 8.97
C MET A 100 6.45 7.80 7.93
N ILE A 101 6.29 6.51 7.70
CA ILE A 101 5.34 5.99 6.71
C ILE A 101 4.22 5.23 7.40
N ARG A 102 3.08 5.17 6.75
CA ARG A 102 1.92 4.38 7.13
C ARG A 102 1.44 3.55 5.95
N GLY A 103 0.64 2.53 6.22
CA GLY A 103 -0.02 1.77 5.17
C GLY A 103 -1.07 2.61 4.43
N GLY A 104 -1.38 2.20 3.24
CA GLY A 104 -2.36 2.85 2.39
C GLY A 104 -1.86 2.88 0.95
N ARG A 105 -2.57 2.15 0.08
CA ARG A 105 -2.19 2.05 -1.33
C ARG A 105 -2.66 3.27 -2.11
N VAL A 106 -1.86 3.72 -3.05
CA VAL A 106 -2.27 4.69 -4.06
C VAL A 106 -2.72 3.93 -5.30
N LYS A 107 -4.01 4.01 -5.62
CA LYS A 107 -4.62 3.26 -6.71
C LYS A 107 -4.03 3.61 -8.07
N ASP A 108 -3.70 4.89 -8.28
CA ASP A 108 -3.16 5.39 -9.55
C ASP A 108 -1.70 5.02 -9.80
N LEU A 109 -0.96 4.66 -8.77
CA LEU A 109 0.48 4.42 -8.88
C LEU A 109 0.78 2.94 -8.62
N PRO A 110 1.36 2.24 -9.61
CA PRO A 110 1.73 0.84 -9.39
C PRO A 110 2.90 0.71 -8.42
N GLY A 111 2.79 -0.24 -7.50
CA GLY A 111 3.85 -0.51 -6.52
C GLY A 111 3.92 0.45 -5.34
N VAL A 112 3.08 1.48 -5.28
CA VAL A 112 3.05 2.42 -4.15
C VAL A 112 1.98 1.96 -3.17
N ARG A 113 2.41 1.38 -2.04
CA ARG A 113 1.53 0.80 -1.02
C ARG A 113 1.56 1.56 0.30
N TYR A 114 2.28 2.65 0.37
CA TYR A 114 2.52 3.38 1.62
C TYR A 114 2.36 4.87 1.38
N HIS A 115 2.07 5.58 2.44
CA HIS A 115 2.01 7.04 2.45
C HIS A 115 3.01 7.58 3.46
N ILE A 116 3.60 8.74 3.15
CA ILE A 116 4.45 9.47 4.08
C ILE A 116 3.57 10.41 4.90
N LEU A 117 3.77 10.42 6.23
CA LEU A 117 3.03 11.30 7.13
C LEU A 117 3.59 12.72 7.07
N ARG A 118 2.69 13.70 6.85
CA ARG A 118 3.06 15.12 6.84
C ARG A 118 3.07 15.68 8.26
N GLY A 119 4.01 16.60 8.53
CA GLY A 119 4.13 17.25 9.83
C GLY A 119 4.82 16.41 10.90
N VAL A 120 5.45 15.30 10.53
CA VAL A 120 6.15 14.40 11.46
C VAL A 120 7.61 14.28 11.03
N LEU A 121 8.53 14.31 11.97
CA LEU A 121 9.98 14.24 11.74
C LEU A 121 10.42 15.33 10.74
N ASP A 122 11.17 14.99 9.72
CA ASP A 122 11.71 15.95 8.75
C ASP A 122 10.70 16.41 7.69
N THR A 123 9.49 15.86 7.70
CA THR A 123 8.44 16.25 6.76
C THR A 123 7.63 17.42 7.29
N GLN A 124 7.69 18.55 6.62
CA GLN A 124 6.86 19.70 6.99
C GLN A 124 5.40 19.49 6.63
N GLY A 125 4.50 20.13 7.39
CA GLY A 125 3.09 20.18 7.04
C GLY A 125 2.86 21.04 5.79
N VAL A 126 1.68 20.93 5.21
CA VAL A 126 1.29 21.74 4.05
C VAL A 126 1.04 23.17 4.49
N LYS A 127 1.68 24.14 3.82
CA LYS A 127 1.53 25.56 4.14
C LYS A 127 0.15 26.08 3.75
N ASP A 128 -0.39 26.95 4.58
CA ASP A 128 -1.65 27.68 4.33
C ASP A 128 -2.88 26.80 4.10
N ARG A 129 -2.81 25.56 4.55
CA ARG A 129 -3.94 24.65 4.44
C ARG A 129 -4.94 24.92 5.57
N LYS A 130 -6.20 25.11 5.19
CA LYS A 130 -7.28 25.43 6.13
C LYS A 130 -8.24 24.26 6.38
N GLN A 131 -8.43 23.39 5.40
CA GLN A 131 -9.32 22.23 5.50
C GLN A 131 -8.53 20.95 5.71
N ARG A 132 -9.05 20.04 6.54
CA ARG A 132 -8.42 18.74 6.81
C ARG A 132 -6.96 18.85 7.25
N ARG A 133 -6.68 19.82 8.11
CA ARG A 133 -5.32 20.14 8.53
C ARG A 133 -4.58 18.96 9.16
N SER A 134 -5.27 18.15 9.96
CA SER A 134 -4.66 17.02 10.63
C SER A 134 -4.11 15.96 9.67
N LYS A 135 -4.73 15.80 8.51
CA LYS A 135 -4.26 14.85 7.50
C LYS A 135 -2.97 15.30 6.81
N TYR A 136 -2.71 16.59 6.79
CA TYR A 136 -1.58 17.18 6.08
C TYR A 136 -0.59 17.89 7.01
N GLY A 137 -0.72 17.67 8.31
CA GLY A 137 0.21 18.22 9.28
C GLY A 137 0.20 19.75 9.39
N ALA A 138 -0.89 20.39 9.02
CA ALA A 138 -0.98 21.85 9.07
C ALA A 138 -1.42 22.33 10.46
N LYS A 139 -0.77 23.37 10.95
CA LYS A 139 -1.10 24.01 12.23
C LYS A 139 -2.35 24.88 12.10
N ARG A 140 -3.03 25.08 13.22
CA ARG A 140 -4.20 25.97 13.28
C ARG A 140 -3.81 27.39 12.83
N PRO A 141 -4.53 27.99 11.90
CA PRO A 141 -4.26 29.39 11.53
C PRO A 141 -4.59 30.33 12.69
N LYS A 142 -3.76 31.33 12.89
CA LYS A 142 -3.98 32.35 13.92
C LYS A 142 -5.00 33.38 13.44
#